data_0a5fc0ed88354d0f16e7ca5a9ddec781
#
_entry.id   0a5fc0ed88354d0f16e7ca5a9ddec781
#
_cell.length_a   1.000
_cell.length_b   1.000
_cell.length_c   1.000
_cell.angle_alpha   90.00
_cell.angle_beta   90.00
_cell.angle_gamma   90.00
#
_symmetry.space_group_name_H-M   'P 1'
#
loop_
_entity.id
_entity.type
_entity.pdbx_description
1 polymer ?
#
loop_
_entity_poly.entity_id
_entity_poly.type
_entity_poly.pdbx_seq_one_letter_code
_entity_poly.pdbx_strand_id
1 'polypeptide(L)'
;LTRDIATKFNNDFKTNFFPITEPVIEGVATRVMSLRDGNKKMSKSDASDMSRINLTDSADLIAKKIKKAKTDADPLPSSLEGLENRPEAKNLINIFAGLAGISSEKVLEENAGKEFSKFKPILAELAVSKLMPISNEMAHIMKDTVYIDQVLGNGANKAAQIANPILEKTYDIMGLIRST
;
A
#
# COMPACT_ATOMS: atom_id res chain seq x y z
N LEU A 1 -0.34 7.25 -16.23
CA LEU A 1 0.90 7.98 -16.58
C LEU A 1 1.83 7.10 -17.43
N THR A 2 2.34 5.94 -16.94
CA THR A 2 3.29 5.08 -17.68
C THR A 2 2.71 4.65 -19.04
N ARG A 3 1.44 4.21 -19.05
CA ARG A 3 0.73 3.85 -20.28
C ARG A 3 0.65 5.01 -21.26
N ASP A 4 0.29 6.20 -20.78
CA ASP A 4 0.14 7.40 -21.61
C ASP A 4 1.48 7.81 -22.24
N ILE A 5 2.58 7.73 -21.46
CA ILE A 5 3.93 8.00 -21.94
C ILE A 5 4.33 6.99 -23.02
N ALA A 6 4.14 5.68 -22.79
CA ALA A 6 4.45 4.63 -23.75
C ALA A 6 3.64 4.80 -25.04
N THR A 7 2.33 5.04 -24.94
CA THR A 7 1.46 5.27 -26.09
C THR A 7 1.88 6.50 -26.87
N LYS A 8 2.13 7.62 -26.17
CA LYS A 8 2.57 8.87 -26.82
C LYS A 8 3.90 8.69 -27.54
N PHE A 9 4.90 8.09 -26.89
CA PHE A 9 6.21 7.84 -27.52
C PHE A 9 6.07 6.99 -28.78
N ASN A 10 5.37 5.86 -28.68
CA ASN A 10 5.18 4.96 -29.83
C ASN A 10 4.48 5.67 -31.01
N ASN A 11 3.49 6.51 -30.73
CA ASN A 11 2.79 7.27 -31.75
C ASN A 11 3.66 8.36 -32.39
N ASP A 12 4.35 9.15 -31.57
CA ASP A 12 5.19 10.27 -32.04
C ASP A 12 6.34 9.77 -32.93
N PHE A 13 6.96 8.66 -32.54
CA PHE A 13 8.11 8.06 -33.27
C PHE A 13 7.71 6.92 -34.22
N LYS A 14 6.41 6.66 -34.40
CA LYS A 14 5.87 5.59 -35.29
C LYS A 14 6.54 4.24 -35.04
N THR A 15 6.62 3.82 -33.80
CA THR A 15 7.27 2.59 -33.33
C THR A 15 6.38 1.81 -32.38
N ASN A 16 6.70 0.54 -32.15
CA ASN A 16 6.13 -0.31 -31.10
C ASN A 16 7.16 -0.66 -30.02
N PHE A 17 8.01 0.30 -29.69
CA PHE A 17 9.16 0.04 -28.82
C PHE A 17 8.77 -0.16 -27.36
N PHE A 18 7.95 0.73 -26.80
CA PHE A 18 7.48 0.56 -25.42
C PHE A 18 6.22 -0.30 -25.37
N PRO A 19 6.20 -1.37 -24.56
CA PRO A 19 4.98 -2.15 -24.34
C PRO A 19 3.95 -1.29 -23.62
N ILE A 20 2.68 -1.45 -23.96
CA ILE A 20 1.58 -0.79 -23.28
C ILE A 20 1.30 -1.57 -21.99
N THR A 21 1.57 -0.94 -20.86
CA THR A 21 1.45 -1.56 -19.54
C THR A 21 0.00 -1.65 -19.08
N GLU A 22 -0.36 -2.77 -18.46
CA GLU A 22 -1.63 -2.94 -17.77
C GLU A 22 -1.47 -2.84 -16.25
N PRO A 23 -2.46 -2.29 -15.52
CA PRO A 23 -2.38 -2.21 -14.07
C PRO A 23 -2.61 -3.60 -13.47
N VAL A 24 -1.82 -3.92 -12.43
CA VAL A 24 -2.09 -5.06 -11.55
C VAL A 24 -2.79 -4.53 -10.31
N ILE A 25 -4.09 -4.84 -10.17
CA ILE A 25 -4.94 -4.40 -9.05
C ILE A 25 -5.59 -5.64 -8.47
N GLU A 26 -5.03 -6.13 -7.36
CA GLU A 26 -5.46 -7.38 -6.73
C GLU A 26 -5.72 -7.20 -5.24
N GLY A 27 -6.67 -8.00 -4.69
CA GLY A 27 -7.00 -8.05 -3.28
C GLY A 27 -8.01 -7.00 -2.81
N VAL A 28 -8.50 -7.20 -1.59
CA VAL A 28 -9.57 -6.38 -0.98
C VAL A 28 -9.10 -5.03 -0.45
N ALA A 29 -7.80 -4.88 -0.19
CA ALA A 29 -7.19 -3.68 0.38
C ALA A 29 -6.31 -2.95 -0.63
N THR A 30 -6.72 -2.86 -1.90
CA THR A 30 -5.98 -2.16 -2.97
C THR A 30 -5.78 -0.68 -2.69
N ARG A 31 -6.64 -0.09 -1.88
CA ARG A 31 -6.55 1.30 -1.45
C ARG A 31 -6.90 1.43 0.03
N VAL A 32 -5.89 1.59 0.88
CA VAL A 32 -6.06 1.83 2.32
C VAL A 32 -6.28 3.31 2.56
N MET A 33 -7.32 3.65 3.31
CA MET A 33 -7.68 5.02 3.65
C MET A 33 -7.10 5.42 5.00
N SER A 34 -7.03 6.73 5.26
CA SER A 34 -6.57 7.30 6.52
C SER A 34 -7.40 6.77 7.71
N LEU A 35 -6.73 6.49 8.84
CA LEU A 35 -7.42 6.14 10.08
C LEU A 35 -8.20 7.31 10.70
N ARG A 36 -8.02 8.54 10.19
CA ARG A 36 -8.68 9.76 10.67
C ARG A 36 -9.73 10.29 9.71
N ASP A 37 -9.73 9.82 8.47
CA ASP A 37 -10.66 10.26 7.43
C ASP A 37 -10.80 9.15 6.37
N GLY A 38 -11.91 8.44 6.39
CA GLY A 38 -12.18 7.32 5.48
C GLY A 38 -12.31 7.71 4.01
N ASN A 39 -12.38 9.01 3.70
CA ASN A 39 -12.45 9.53 2.33
C ASN A 39 -11.06 9.91 1.77
N LYS A 40 -10.03 10.01 2.62
CA LYS A 40 -8.67 10.34 2.20
C LYS A 40 -7.78 9.11 2.19
N LYS A 41 -7.00 8.95 1.11
CA LYS A 41 -6.00 7.88 1.04
C LYS A 41 -4.96 8.06 2.17
N MET A 42 -4.57 6.97 2.82
CA MET A 42 -3.47 6.96 3.79
C MET A 42 -2.20 7.52 3.15
N SER A 43 -1.56 8.48 3.79
CA SER A 43 -0.41 9.20 3.23
C SER A 43 0.70 9.38 4.25
N LYS A 44 1.96 9.20 3.80
CA LYS A 44 3.16 9.48 4.62
C LYS A 44 3.30 10.98 4.95
N SER A 45 2.79 11.85 4.10
CA SER A 45 2.87 13.32 4.24
C SER A 45 1.73 13.94 5.03
N ASP A 46 0.80 13.14 5.58
CA ASP A 46 -0.24 13.67 6.46
C ASP A 46 0.40 14.27 7.72
N ALA A 47 -0.08 15.43 8.15
CA ALA A 47 0.43 16.13 9.33
C ALA A 47 0.23 15.30 10.62
N SER A 48 -0.81 14.47 10.67
CA SER A 48 -1.12 13.63 11.83
C SER A 48 -0.52 12.23 11.64
N ASP A 49 0.42 11.85 12.49
CA ASP A 49 0.94 10.47 12.52
C ASP A 49 -0.14 9.44 12.91
N MET A 50 -1.22 9.86 13.56
CA MET A 50 -2.36 9.02 13.90
C MET A 50 -3.24 8.64 12.69
N SER A 51 -2.96 9.21 11.51
CA SER A 51 -3.69 8.93 10.26
C SER A 51 -3.23 7.64 9.57
N ARG A 52 -2.07 7.11 9.95
CA ARG A 52 -1.39 5.98 9.30
C ARG A 52 -0.74 5.03 10.28
N ILE A 53 -0.44 3.82 9.82
CA ILE A 53 0.45 2.88 10.49
C ILE A 53 1.75 2.83 9.71
N ASN A 54 2.88 3.05 10.39
CA ASN A 54 4.21 2.89 9.84
C ASN A 54 4.77 1.51 10.22
N LEU A 55 5.61 0.92 9.39
CA LEU A 55 6.30 -0.33 9.74
C LEU A 55 7.34 -0.15 10.86
N THR A 56 7.63 1.09 11.24
CA THR A 56 8.48 1.44 12.38
C THR A 56 7.71 1.65 13.69
N ASP A 57 6.37 1.57 13.65
CA ASP A 57 5.55 1.73 14.85
C ASP A 57 5.72 0.51 15.77
N SER A 58 5.76 0.76 17.08
CA SER A 58 5.70 -0.32 18.07
C SER A 58 4.32 -0.96 18.13
N ALA A 59 4.22 -2.16 18.69
CA ALA A 59 2.96 -2.86 18.91
C ALA A 59 1.92 -1.98 19.64
N ASP A 60 2.35 -1.30 20.71
CA ASP A 60 1.50 -0.40 21.49
C ASP A 60 1.02 0.79 20.65
N LEU A 61 1.88 1.33 19.80
CA LEU A 61 1.54 2.47 18.94
C LEU A 61 0.55 2.04 17.84
N ILE A 62 0.74 0.87 17.22
CA ILE A 62 -0.21 0.29 16.25
C ILE A 62 -1.59 0.12 16.92
N ALA A 63 -1.63 -0.54 18.07
CA ALA A 63 -2.87 -0.75 18.82
C ALA A 63 -3.54 0.58 19.19
N LYS A 64 -2.78 1.57 19.66
CA LYS A 64 -3.27 2.91 19.98
C LYS A 64 -3.86 3.63 18.76
N LYS A 65 -3.18 3.56 17.59
CA LYS A 65 -3.63 4.17 16.34
C LYS A 65 -4.98 3.56 15.88
N ILE A 66 -5.09 2.24 15.90
CA ILE A 66 -6.34 1.52 15.55
C ILE A 66 -7.45 1.86 16.54
N LYS A 67 -7.18 1.82 17.85
CA LYS A 67 -8.16 2.18 18.89
C LYS A 67 -8.71 3.60 18.70
N LYS A 68 -7.84 4.55 18.30
CA LYS A 68 -8.18 5.96 18.06
C LYS A 68 -8.62 6.26 16.63
N ALA A 69 -8.68 5.27 15.74
CA ALA A 69 -9.21 5.46 14.39
C ALA A 69 -10.64 6.02 14.45
N LYS A 70 -10.95 6.96 13.54
CA LYS A 70 -12.29 7.54 13.46
C LYS A 70 -13.30 6.48 13.05
N THR A 71 -14.45 6.46 13.66
CA THR A 71 -15.62 5.64 13.32
C THR A 71 -16.90 6.37 13.74
N ASP A 72 -18.01 6.01 13.14
CA ASP A 72 -19.34 6.39 13.59
C ASP A 72 -19.73 5.63 14.87
N ALA A 73 -20.95 5.86 15.37
CA ALA A 73 -21.46 5.25 16.61
C ALA A 73 -22.24 3.95 16.38
N ASP A 74 -22.59 3.64 15.12
CA ASP A 74 -23.42 2.48 14.82
C ASP A 74 -22.60 1.17 14.86
N PRO A 75 -23.19 0.05 15.27
CA PRO A 75 -22.54 -1.25 15.23
C PRO A 75 -22.20 -1.66 13.77
N LEU A 76 -21.34 -2.66 13.63
CA LEU A 76 -20.97 -3.18 12.31
C LEU A 76 -22.21 -3.79 11.61
N PRO A 77 -22.43 -3.48 10.34
CA PRO A 77 -23.52 -4.08 9.56
C PRO A 77 -23.25 -5.54 9.23
N SER A 78 -24.26 -6.25 8.77
CA SER A 78 -24.16 -7.66 8.34
C SER A 78 -23.80 -7.81 6.87
N SER A 79 -23.81 -6.71 6.08
CA SER A 79 -23.53 -6.75 4.64
C SER A 79 -22.77 -5.53 4.14
N LEU A 80 -22.23 -5.59 2.94
CA LEU A 80 -21.46 -4.50 2.31
C LEU A 80 -22.32 -3.25 2.04
N GLU A 81 -23.59 -3.41 1.74
CA GLU A 81 -24.53 -2.30 1.51
C GLU A 81 -24.60 -1.39 2.74
N GLY A 82 -24.53 -1.97 3.93
CA GLY A 82 -24.51 -1.22 5.19
C GLY A 82 -23.25 -0.36 5.41
N LEU A 83 -22.23 -0.50 4.53
CA LEU A 83 -21.01 0.31 4.57
C LEU A 83 -20.98 1.43 3.52
N GLU A 84 -21.98 1.57 2.64
CA GLU A 84 -21.93 2.53 1.52
C GLU A 84 -21.71 3.98 1.97
N ASN A 85 -22.34 4.40 3.05
CA ASN A 85 -22.21 5.75 3.61
C ASN A 85 -21.38 5.82 4.89
N ARG A 86 -20.55 4.79 5.14
CA ARG A 86 -19.72 4.65 6.34
C ARG A 86 -18.25 4.41 5.97
N PRO A 87 -17.56 5.42 5.37
CA PRO A 87 -16.24 5.23 4.79
C PRO A 87 -15.17 4.81 5.83
N GLU A 88 -15.27 5.28 7.07
CA GLU A 88 -14.36 4.88 8.14
C GLU A 88 -14.57 3.41 8.56
N ALA A 89 -15.82 2.97 8.68
CA ALA A 89 -16.14 1.58 8.94
C ALA A 89 -15.65 0.67 7.82
N LYS A 90 -15.95 1.03 6.57
CA LYS A 90 -15.49 0.32 5.36
C LYS A 90 -13.97 0.20 5.32
N ASN A 91 -13.24 1.27 5.67
CA ASN A 91 -11.78 1.23 5.73
C ASN A 91 -11.27 0.21 6.76
N LEU A 92 -11.80 0.18 7.97
CA LEU A 92 -11.35 -0.76 8.99
C LEU A 92 -11.69 -2.22 8.63
N ILE A 93 -12.85 -2.47 8.01
CA ILE A 93 -13.22 -3.80 7.49
C ILE A 93 -12.25 -4.23 6.38
N ASN A 94 -11.93 -3.37 5.43
CA ASN A 94 -10.99 -3.68 4.36
C ASN A 94 -9.56 -3.91 4.87
N ILE A 95 -9.12 -3.15 5.88
CA ILE A 95 -7.82 -3.38 6.54
C ILE A 95 -7.82 -4.75 7.21
N PHE A 96 -8.89 -5.10 7.94
CA PHE A 96 -9.01 -6.42 8.56
C PHE A 96 -8.95 -7.53 7.51
N ALA A 97 -9.76 -7.43 6.47
CA ALA A 97 -9.84 -8.39 5.37
C ALA A 97 -8.48 -8.61 4.70
N GLY A 98 -7.77 -7.51 4.39
CA GLY A 98 -6.43 -7.58 3.81
C GLY A 98 -5.39 -8.22 4.73
N LEU A 99 -5.42 -7.93 6.03
CA LEU A 99 -4.49 -8.52 7.01
C LEU A 99 -4.80 -10.00 7.28
N ALA A 100 -6.08 -10.37 7.31
CA ALA A 100 -6.53 -11.74 7.53
C ALA A 100 -6.45 -12.63 6.27
N GLY A 101 -6.37 -12.03 5.07
CA GLY A 101 -6.42 -12.74 3.80
C GLY A 101 -7.80 -13.35 3.49
N ILE A 102 -8.87 -12.67 3.91
CA ILE A 102 -10.27 -13.08 3.70
C ILE A 102 -11.05 -11.96 3.01
N SER A 103 -12.29 -12.24 2.57
CA SER A 103 -13.13 -11.21 1.96
C SER A 103 -13.75 -10.28 3.02
N SER A 104 -14.14 -9.07 2.61
CA SER A 104 -14.81 -8.11 3.50
C SER A 104 -16.18 -8.59 3.95
N GLU A 105 -16.89 -9.37 3.12
CA GLU A 105 -18.15 -10.03 3.46
C GLU A 105 -17.95 -10.98 4.64
N LYS A 106 -16.91 -11.81 4.60
CA LYS A 106 -16.61 -12.75 5.68
C LYS A 106 -16.26 -12.04 6.98
N VAL A 107 -15.53 -10.92 6.92
CA VAL A 107 -15.27 -10.09 8.11
C VAL A 107 -16.57 -9.57 8.71
N LEU A 108 -17.53 -9.13 7.88
CA LEU A 108 -18.83 -8.67 8.35
C LEU A 108 -19.67 -9.79 8.93
N GLU A 109 -19.72 -10.97 8.29
CA GLU A 109 -20.42 -12.14 8.79
C GLU A 109 -19.97 -12.52 10.22
N GLU A 110 -18.65 -12.53 10.47
CA GLU A 110 -18.05 -12.90 11.76
C GLU A 110 -18.20 -11.80 12.82
N ASN A 111 -18.45 -10.56 12.42
CA ASN A 111 -18.43 -9.39 13.29
C ASN A 111 -19.71 -8.56 13.27
N ALA A 112 -20.77 -9.00 12.59
CA ALA A 112 -22.04 -8.29 12.50
C ALA A 112 -22.58 -7.94 13.89
N GLY A 113 -23.10 -6.72 14.04
CA GLY A 113 -23.68 -6.22 15.29
C GLY A 113 -22.66 -5.86 16.38
N LYS A 114 -21.36 -6.08 16.18
CA LYS A 114 -20.36 -5.67 17.17
C LYS A 114 -20.16 -4.15 17.15
N GLU A 115 -20.09 -3.58 18.33
CA GLU A 115 -19.65 -2.21 18.55
C GLU A 115 -18.16 -2.05 18.18
N PHE A 116 -17.76 -0.86 17.71
CA PHE A 116 -16.34 -0.57 17.43
C PHE A 116 -15.44 -0.69 18.67
N SER A 117 -15.98 -0.50 19.86
CA SER A 117 -15.29 -0.75 21.14
C SER A 117 -14.81 -2.20 21.29
N LYS A 118 -15.51 -3.16 20.66
CA LYS A 118 -15.15 -4.59 20.65
C LYS A 118 -14.39 -4.98 19.40
N PHE A 119 -14.71 -4.40 18.24
CA PHE A 119 -14.07 -4.72 16.97
C PHE A 119 -12.62 -4.20 16.86
N LYS A 120 -12.38 -2.94 17.26
CA LYS A 120 -11.03 -2.33 17.17
C LYS A 120 -9.95 -3.09 17.94
N PRO A 121 -10.19 -3.64 19.15
CA PRO A 121 -9.21 -4.50 19.82
C PRO A 121 -8.84 -5.74 18.99
N ILE A 122 -9.82 -6.43 18.38
CA ILE A 122 -9.59 -7.61 17.55
C ILE A 122 -8.75 -7.23 16.32
N LEU A 123 -9.08 -6.11 15.65
CA LEU A 123 -8.29 -5.59 14.53
C LEU A 123 -6.87 -5.21 14.97
N ALA A 124 -6.72 -4.62 16.16
CA ALA A 124 -5.40 -4.24 16.68
C ALA A 124 -4.51 -5.46 16.93
N GLU A 125 -5.06 -6.52 17.55
CA GLU A 125 -4.35 -7.78 17.76
C GLU A 125 -3.93 -8.42 16.43
N LEU A 126 -4.83 -8.47 15.45
CA LEU A 126 -4.53 -8.96 14.11
C LEU A 126 -3.43 -8.13 13.45
N ALA A 127 -3.53 -6.80 13.49
CA ALA A 127 -2.55 -5.91 12.88
C ALA A 127 -1.17 -6.06 13.55
N VAL A 128 -1.10 -6.12 14.87
CA VAL A 128 0.15 -6.36 15.60
C VAL A 128 0.72 -7.72 15.22
N SER A 129 -0.07 -8.79 15.21
CA SER A 129 0.41 -10.14 14.87
C SER A 129 0.98 -10.24 13.46
N LYS A 130 0.44 -9.48 12.50
CA LYS A 130 0.89 -9.51 11.09
C LYS A 130 2.03 -8.53 10.79
N LEU A 131 2.05 -7.38 11.44
CA LEU A 131 3.02 -6.32 11.14
C LEU A 131 4.30 -6.43 11.98
N MET A 132 4.22 -6.89 13.24
CA MET A 132 5.41 -6.94 14.10
C MET A 132 6.53 -7.86 13.59
N PRO A 133 6.27 -9.03 12.99
CA PRO A 133 7.33 -9.83 12.39
C PRO A 133 8.10 -9.05 11.31
N ILE A 134 7.39 -8.28 10.46
CA ILE A 134 7.99 -7.44 9.41
C ILE A 134 8.79 -6.29 10.06
N SER A 135 8.20 -5.62 11.04
CA SER A 135 8.84 -4.49 11.76
C SER A 135 10.13 -4.92 12.46
N ASN A 136 10.10 -6.09 13.11
CA ASN A 136 11.27 -6.64 13.81
C ASN A 136 12.39 -7.01 12.84
N GLU A 137 12.07 -7.64 11.72
CA GLU A 137 13.05 -7.97 10.68
C GLU A 137 13.64 -6.71 10.04
N MET A 138 12.79 -5.71 9.75
CA MET A 138 13.26 -4.42 9.26
C MET A 138 14.22 -3.75 10.26
N ALA A 139 13.87 -3.75 11.56
CA ALA A 139 14.73 -3.21 12.60
C ALA A 139 16.05 -4.00 12.76
N HIS A 140 16.02 -5.31 12.49
CA HIS A 140 17.23 -6.14 12.47
C HIS A 140 18.15 -5.75 11.31
N ILE A 141 17.61 -5.74 10.08
CA ILE A 141 18.36 -5.38 8.87
C ILE A 141 18.93 -3.97 8.95
N MET A 142 18.20 -3.01 9.50
CA MET A 142 18.65 -1.62 9.65
C MET A 142 19.90 -1.44 10.53
N LYS A 143 20.30 -2.46 11.28
CA LYS A 143 21.55 -2.43 12.07
C LYS A 143 22.77 -2.84 11.25
N ASP A 144 22.59 -3.48 10.12
CA ASP A 144 23.65 -3.93 9.22
C ASP A 144 23.72 -3.05 7.97
N THR A 145 24.35 -1.89 8.12
CA THR A 145 24.48 -0.93 7.01
C THR A 145 25.34 -1.47 5.87
N VAL A 146 26.30 -2.35 6.16
CA VAL A 146 27.16 -2.97 5.14
C VAL A 146 26.32 -3.90 4.25
N TYR A 147 25.47 -4.70 4.86
CA TYR A 147 24.54 -5.56 4.13
C TYR A 147 23.56 -4.74 3.26
N ILE A 148 23.02 -3.64 3.83
CA ILE A 148 22.11 -2.75 3.08
C ILE A 148 22.82 -2.17 1.85
N ASP A 149 24.05 -1.65 2.02
CA ASP A 149 24.82 -1.08 0.91
C ASP A 149 25.13 -2.11 -0.16
N GLN A 150 25.44 -3.35 0.22
CA GLN A 150 25.63 -4.45 -0.74
C GLN A 150 24.35 -4.77 -1.52
N VAL A 151 23.21 -4.85 -0.84
CA VAL A 151 21.91 -5.12 -1.49
C VAL A 151 21.54 -3.98 -2.44
N LEU A 152 21.73 -2.72 -2.02
CA LEU A 152 21.47 -1.55 -2.85
C LEU A 152 22.40 -1.51 -4.07
N GLY A 153 23.70 -1.77 -3.89
CA GLY A 153 24.68 -1.81 -4.98
C GLY A 153 24.36 -2.91 -5.99
N ASN A 154 24.08 -4.11 -5.52
CA ASN A 154 23.68 -5.22 -6.38
C ASN A 154 22.36 -4.94 -7.12
N GLY A 155 21.39 -4.33 -6.43
CA GLY A 155 20.13 -3.91 -7.01
C GLY A 155 20.29 -2.85 -8.09
N ALA A 156 21.12 -1.83 -7.83
CA ALA A 156 21.44 -0.78 -8.79
C ALA A 156 22.12 -1.35 -10.07
N ASN A 157 23.07 -2.27 -9.92
CA ASN A 157 23.72 -2.93 -11.04
C ASN A 157 22.72 -3.74 -11.90
N LYS A 158 21.85 -4.54 -11.27
CA LYS A 158 20.79 -5.29 -11.97
C LYS A 158 19.82 -4.35 -12.70
N ALA A 159 19.40 -3.28 -12.04
CA ALA A 159 18.51 -2.28 -12.65
C ALA A 159 19.17 -1.60 -13.86
N ALA A 160 20.46 -1.22 -13.75
CA ALA A 160 21.22 -0.61 -14.83
C ALA A 160 21.36 -1.55 -16.03
N GLN A 161 21.63 -2.84 -15.81
CA GLN A 161 21.70 -3.84 -16.88
C GLN A 161 20.41 -3.96 -17.70
N ILE A 162 19.25 -3.74 -17.08
CA ILE A 162 17.95 -3.75 -17.75
C ILE A 162 17.65 -2.40 -18.38
N ALA A 163 17.89 -1.30 -17.66
CA ALA A 163 17.47 0.04 -18.06
C ALA A 163 18.36 0.64 -19.14
N ASN A 164 19.70 0.46 -19.06
CA ASN A 164 20.63 1.10 -19.99
C ASN A 164 20.38 0.71 -21.45
N PRO A 165 20.21 -0.56 -21.83
CA PRO A 165 19.92 -0.91 -23.24
C PRO A 165 18.61 -0.28 -23.75
N ILE A 166 17.60 -0.15 -22.87
CA ILE A 166 16.33 0.50 -23.21
C ILE A 166 16.54 2.00 -23.42
N LEU A 167 17.29 2.65 -22.51
CA LEU A 167 17.63 4.07 -22.63
C LEU A 167 18.41 4.37 -23.90
N GLU A 168 19.42 3.55 -24.19
CA GLU A 168 20.22 3.67 -25.41
C GLU A 168 19.36 3.58 -26.67
N LYS A 169 18.50 2.58 -26.72
CA LYS A 169 17.56 2.41 -27.84
C LYS A 169 16.55 3.56 -27.94
N THR A 170 16.13 4.10 -26.81
CA THR A 170 15.26 5.29 -26.77
C THR A 170 15.96 6.49 -27.42
N TYR A 171 17.22 6.75 -27.09
CA TYR A 171 18.02 7.82 -27.69
C TYR A 171 18.18 7.63 -29.18
N ASP A 172 18.43 6.39 -29.65
CA ASP A 172 18.56 6.10 -31.09
C ASP A 172 17.24 6.42 -31.83
N ILE A 173 16.10 6.00 -31.27
CA ILE A 173 14.78 6.25 -31.87
C ILE A 173 14.48 7.77 -31.92
N MET A 174 14.86 8.50 -30.89
CA MET A 174 14.68 9.96 -30.83
C MET A 174 15.68 10.74 -31.69
N GLY A 175 16.74 10.11 -32.18
CA GLY A 175 17.83 10.77 -32.93
C GLY A 175 18.69 11.68 -32.04
N LEU A 176 18.80 11.39 -30.73
CA LEU A 176 19.62 12.18 -29.82
C LEU A 176 21.10 11.82 -29.96
N ILE A 177 21.95 12.87 -30.05
CA ILE A 177 23.41 12.72 -30.10
C ILE A 177 23.90 12.42 -28.68
N ARG A 178 24.72 11.38 -28.52
CA ARG A 178 25.36 11.06 -27.24
C ARG A 178 26.71 11.80 -27.17
N SER A 179 26.99 12.42 -26.02
CA SER A 179 28.36 12.81 -25.70
C SER A 179 29.19 11.54 -25.48
N THR A 180 30.20 11.32 -26.26
CA THR A 180 31.26 10.31 -26.06
C THR A 180 32.00 10.57 -24.77
#